data_43ac59e9744551d3c33aec1aa651ee81
#
_entry.id   43ac59e9744551d3c33aec1aa651ee81
#
_cell.length_a   1.000
_cell.length_b   1.000
_cell.length_c   1.000
_cell.angle_alpha   90.00
_cell.angle_beta   90.00
_cell.angle_gamma   90.00
#
_symmetry.space_group_name_H-M   'P 1'
#
loop_
_entity.id
_entity.type
_entity.pdbx_description
1 polymer ?
#
loop_
_entity_poly.entity_id
_entity_poly.type
_entity_poly.pdbx_seq_one_letter_code
_entity_poly.pdbx_strand_id
1 'polypeptide(L)'
;IILTPYFIPKDKTIWKALVDARKRGVHVKILFSPHSDALLVKEAAYPYIRKALTQGIEVYGYKNGVLHGKVFLIDKKVLMVGTVNFDSRSFHLNEEMNCYIQDPIYISKIKPVIDEDLQNSKRVTSSDVNQLSIKEKMKEKVAKIFE
;
A
#
# COMPACT_ATOMS: atom_id res chain seq x y z
N ILE A 1 3.13 -9.23 -1.47
CA ILE A 1 2.67 -8.04 -2.20
C ILE A 1 1.39 -7.56 -1.53
N ILE A 2 1.31 -6.26 -1.28
CA ILE A 2 0.12 -5.57 -0.78
C ILE A 2 -0.31 -4.57 -1.86
N LEU A 3 -1.51 -4.72 -2.37
CA LEU A 3 -2.15 -3.79 -3.30
C LEU A 3 -3.28 -3.10 -2.57
N THR A 4 -3.23 -1.78 -2.49
CA THR A 4 -4.20 -0.98 -1.73
C THR A 4 -4.31 0.42 -2.32
N PRO A 5 -5.53 1.00 -2.44
CA PRO A 5 -5.66 2.39 -2.86
C PRO A 5 -5.03 3.36 -1.85
N TYR A 6 -5.13 3.03 -0.55
CA TYR A 6 -4.67 3.86 0.55
C TYR A 6 -3.60 3.14 1.36
N PHE A 7 -2.48 3.83 1.62
CA PHE A 7 -1.38 3.29 2.42
C PHE A 7 -1.08 4.24 3.60
N ILE A 8 -1.87 4.09 4.68
CA ILE A 8 -1.80 4.95 5.88
C ILE A 8 -1.84 4.07 7.15
N PRO A 9 -0.86 3.18 7.33
CA PRO A 9 -0.82 2.25 8.47
C PRO A 9 -0.32 2.95 9.75
N LYS A 10 -1.21 3.63 10.46
CA LYS A 10 -0.90 4.22 11.78
C LYS A 10 -0.67 3.17 12.87
N ASP A 11 -1.30 2.00 12.73
CA ASP A 11 -1.20 0.92 13.70
C ASP A 11 0.25 0.44 13.84
N LYS A 12 0.77 0.56 15.09
CA LYS A 12 2.14 0.19 15.41
C LYS A 12 2.38 -1.33 15.29
N THR A 13 1.36 -2.14 15.54
CA THR A 13 1.45 -3.61 15.50
C THR A 13 1.59 -4.08 14.06
N ILE A 14 0.73 -3.57 13.17
CA ILE A 14 0.77 -3.87 11.73
C ILE A 14 2.09 -3.38 11.13
N TRP A 15 2.48 -2.16 11.49
CA TRP A 15 3.77 -1.63 11.05
C TRP A 15 4.94 -2.49 11.50
N LYS A 16 4.95 -2.90 12.77
CA LYS A 16 5.98 -3.78 13.33
C LYS A 16 6.02 -5.12 12.58
N ALA A 17 4.87 -5.71 12.29
CA ALA A 17 4.79 -6.97 11.54
C ALA A 17 5.42 -6.87 10.15
N LEU A 18 5.20 -5.77 9.41
CA LEU A 18 5.84 -5.53 8.12
C LEU A 18 7.37 -5.42 8.24
N VAL A 19 7.85 -4.66 9.22
CA VAL A 19 9.28 -4.47 9.46
C VAL A 19 9.93 -5.79 9.89
N ASP A 20 9.30 -6.54 10.76
CA ASP A 20 9.80 -7.83 11.21
C ASP A 20 9.83 -8.87 10.07
N ALA A 21 8.82 -8.85 9.19
CA ALA A 21 8.85 -9.67 7.97
C ALA A 21 10.07 -9.28 7.10
N ARG A 22 10.30 -8.00 6.92
CA ARG A 22 11.44 -7.50 6.14
C ARG A 22 12.79 -7.92 6.75
N LYS A 23 12.91 -7.85 8.09
CA LYS A 23 14.12 -8.31 8.82
C LYS A 23 14.37 -9.82 8.66
N ARG A 24 13.32 -10.62 8.51
CA ARG A 24 13.45 -12.06 8.20
C ARG A 24 13.76 -12.35 6.73
N GLY A 25 14.01 -11.34 5.90
CA GLY A 25 14.35 -11.49 4.48
C GLY A 25 13.14 -11.54 3.53
N VAL A 26 11.92 -11.34 4.02
CA VAL A 26 10.73 -11.31 3.15
C VAL A 26 10.77 -10.09 2.21
N HIS A 27 10.58 -10.30 0.92
CA HIS A 27 10.43 -9.22 -0.05
C HIS A 27 9.04 -8.61 0.03
N VAL A 28 8.92 -7.48 0.74
CA VAL A 28 7.67 -6.75 0.88
C VAL A 28 7.55 -5.71 -0.23
N LYS A 29 6.46 -5.78 -1.00
CA LYS A 29 6.11 -4.83 -2.05
C LYS A 29 4.73 -4.23 -1.75
N ILE A 30 4.63 -2.91 -1.83
CA ILE A 30 3.39 -2.17 -1.66
C ILE A 30 3.09 -1.46 -2.98
N LEU A 31 1.92 -1.72 -3.53
CA LEU A 31 1.40 -1.04 -4.70
C LEU A 31 0.21 -0.18 -4.27
N PHE A 32 0.34 1.12 -4.41
CA PHE A 32 -0.69 2.07 -4.02
C PHE A 32 -1.13 2.96 -5.19
N SER A 33 -2.27 3.63 -5.04
CA SER A 33 -2.77 4.59 -6.02
C SER A 33 -2.37 6.01 -5.62
N PRO A 34 -1.42 6.67 -6.34
CA PRO A 34 -1.13 8.09 -6.14
C PRO A 34 -2.24 9.01 -6.67
N HIS A 35 -3.13 8.47 -7.53
CA HIS A 35 -4.33 9.13 -8.00
C HIS A 35 -5.49 8.64 -7.13
N SER A 36 -5.83 9.40 -6.09
CA SER A 36 -6.89 9.04 -5.16
C SER A 36 -8.21 9.72 -5.55
N ASP A 37 -9.31 9.02 -5.32
CA ASP A 37 -10.67 9.55 -5.33
C ASP A 37 -10.98 10.39 -4.08
N ALA A 38 -10.16 10.26 -3.04
CA ALA A 38 -10.29 11.00 -1.79
C ALA A 38 -9.24 12.11 -1.65
N LEU A 39 -9.69 13.25 -1.14
CA LEU A 39 -8.85 14.43 -0.94
C LEU A 39 -7.73 14.16 0.09
N LEU A 40 -6.50 14.59 -0.20
CA LEU A 40 -5.34 14.54 0.67
C LEU A 40 -4.81 13.14 1.04
N VAL A 41 -5.40 12.06 0.56
CA VAL A 41 -4.97 10.68 0.88
C VAL A 41 -3.55 10.39 0.37
N LYS A 42 -3.21 10.89 -0.81
CA LYS A 42 -1.84 10.78 -1.35
C LYS A 42 -0.84 11.46 -0.41
N GLU A 43 -1.15 12.66 0.02
CA GLU A 43 -0.30 13.45 0.90
C GLU A 43 -0.19 12.83 2.30
N ALA A 44 -1.27 12.26 2.81
CA ALA A 44 -1.29 11.48 4.06
C ALA A 44 -0.42 10.22 3.98
N ALA A 45 -0.29 9.60 2.80
CA ALA A 45 0.55 8.42 2.61
C ALA A 45 2.07 8.70 2.63
N TYR A 46 2.50 9.91 2.29
CA TYR A 46 3.94 10.22 2.14
C TYR A 46 4.82 9.91 3.36
N PRO A 47 4.43 10.22 4.61
CA PRO A 47 5.22 9.85 5.79
C PRO A 47 5.42 8.35 5.92
N TYR A 48 4.39 7.57 5.62
CA TYR A 48 4.43 6.11 5.69
C TYR A 48 5.24 5.51 4.55
N ILE A 49 5.18 6.10 3.34
CA ILE A 49 6.02 5.72 2.20
C ILE A 49 7.49 5.97 2.53
N ARG A 50 7.85 7.15 3.05
CA ARG A 50 9.22 7.44 3.49
C ARG A 50 9.71 6.40 4.50
N LYS A 51 8.89 6.11 5.50
CA LYS A 51 9.19 5.11 6.53
C LYS A 51 9.32 3.71 5.93
N ALA A 52 8.48 3.33 4.96
CA ALA A 52 8.58 2.04 4.26
C ALA A 52 9.91 1.91 3.50
N LEU A 53 10.29 2.93 2.75
CA LEU A 53 11.54 2.95 2.00
C LEU A 53 12.78 2.83 2.91
N THR A 54 12.80 3.49 4.08
CA THR A 54 13.91 3.34 5.05
C THR A 54 14.04 1.94 5.64
N GLN A 55 12.97 1.16 5.62
CA GLN A 55 12.97 -0.24 6.06
C GLN A 55 13.24 -1.23 4.91
N GLY A 56 13.58 -0.75 3.72
CA GLY A 56 13.82 -1.58 2.55
C GLY A 56 12.56 -2.22 1.96
N ILE A 57 11.38 -1.69 2.29
CA ILE A 57 10.12 -2.08 1.65
C ILE A 57 10.03 -1.37 0.30
N GLU A 58 9.71 -2.11 -0.74
CA GLU A 58 9.54 -1.56 -2.08
C GLU A 58 8.14 -0.96 -2.22
N VAL A 59 8.06 0.28 -2.70
CA VAL A 59 6.79 0.98 -2.90
C VAL A 59 6.63 1.33 -4.36
N TYR A 60 5.44 1.10 -4.92
CA TYR A 60 5.09 1.34 -6.31
C TYR A 60 3.82 2.19 -6.38
N GLY A 61 3.84 3.21 -7.22
CA GLY A 61 2.67 4.05 -7.53
C GLY A 61 2.10 3.68 -8.89
N TYR A 62 0.83 3.27 -8.92
CA TYR A 62 0.12 2.94 -10.15
C TYR A 62 -0.04 4.16 -11.06
N LYS A 63 0.20 4.03 -12.37
CA LYS A 63 0.23 5.16 -13.32
C LYS A 63 -1.08 5.36 -14.08
N ASN A 64 -1.86 4.32 -14.29
CA ASN A 64 -2.95 4.31 -15.27
C ASN A 64 -4.32 4.60 -14.62
N GLY A 65 -4.39 5.58 -13.73
CA GLY A 65 -5.64 5.99 -13.08
C GLY A 65 -5.73 5.58 -11.61
N VAL A 66 -6.94 5.32 -11.12
CA VAL A 66 -7.18 4.92 -9.73
C VAL A 66 -7.20 3.40 -9.62
N LEU A 67 -6.21 2.85 -8.91
CA LEU A 67 -6.19 1.44 -8.55
C LEU A 67 -6.93 1.25 -7.22
N HIS A 68 -8.14 0.69 -7.25
CA HIS A 68 -8.99 0.56 -6.06
C HIS A 68 -9.08 -0.87 -5.49
N GLY A 69 -8.24 -1.78 -5.97
CA GLY A 69 -8.12 -3.15 -5.44
C GLY A 69 -7.56 -3.17 -4.02
N LYS A 70 -8.03 -4.10 -3.20
CA LYS A 70 -7.48 -4.42 -1.88
C LYS A 70 -7.11 -5.89 -1.89
N VAL A 71 -5.83 -6.15 -2.14
CA VAL A 71 -5.31 -7.49 -2.39
C VAL A 71 -4.01 -7.68 -1.60
N PHE A 72 -3.92 -8.81 -0.90
CA PHE A 72 -2.68 -9.25 -0.26
C PHE A 72 -2.31 -10.61 -0.84
N LEU A 73 -1.17 -10.69 -1.49
CA LEU A 73 -0.60 -11.95 -1.96
C LEU A 73 0.64 -12.28 -1.14
N ILE A 74 0.56 -13.35 -0.35
CA ILE A 74 1.62 -13.80 0.57
C ILE A 74 2.21 -15.10 0.02
N ASP A 75 3.51 -15.07 -0.31
CA ASP A 75 4.35 -16.19 -0.74
C ASP A 75 3.75 -17.02 -1.91
N LYS A 76 2.87 -16.42 -2.71
CA LYS A 76 2.08 -17.10 -3.76
C LYS A 76 1.27 -18.31 -3.23
N LYS A 77 0.93 -18.30 -1.94
CA LYS A 77 0.21 -19.37 -1.24
C LYS A 77 -1.08 -18.92 -0.62
N VAL A 78 -1.15 -17.64 -0.22
CA VAL A 78 -2.35 -17.06 0.38
C VAL A 78 -2.68 -15.78 -0.38
N LEU A 79 -3.88 -15.70 -0.92
CA LEU A 79 -4.44 -14.51 -1.53
C LEU A 79 -5.60 -14.03 -0.65
N MET A 80 -5.53 -12.80 -0.17
CA MET A 80 -6.66 -12.10 0.44
C MET A 80 -7.19 -11.07 -0.57
N VAL A 81 -8.47 -11.07 -0.79
CA VAL A 81 -9.19 -10.06 -1.59
C VAL A 81 -10.39 -9.58 -0.79
N GLY A 82 -10.61 -8.28 -0.72
CA GLY A 82 -11.74 -7.77 0.04
C GLY A 82 -11.91 -6.27 -0.01
N THR A 83 -12.48 -5.72 1.06
CA THR A 83 -12.79 -4.30 1.17
C THR A 83 -11.78 -3.54 2.02
N VAL A 84 -10.91 -4.22 2.81
CA VAL A 84 -9.99 -3.60 3.75
C VAL A 84 -8.86 -2.84 3.03
N ASN A 85 -8.80 -1.53 3.20
CA ASN A 85 -7.64 -0.73 2.81
C ASN A 85 -6.48 -0.93 3.81
N PHE A 86 -5.26 -0.63 3.39
CA PHE A 86 -4.11 -0.67 4.29
C PHE A 86 -3.98 0.63 5.08
N ASP A 87 -5.03 0.93 5.84
CA ASP A 87 -5.12 2.11 6.71
C ASP A 87 -5.77 1.77 8.06
N SER A 88 -5.57 2.66 9.04
CA SER A 88 -6.07 2.43 10.40
C SER A 88 -7.59 2.48 10.50
N ARG A 89 -8.26 3.20 9.60
CA ARG A 89 -9.72 3.27 9.61
C ARG A 89 -10.33 1.93 9.22
N SER A 90 -9.82 1.31 8.14
CA SER A 90 -10.26 -0.03 7.73
C SER A 90 -9.91 -1.11 8.75
N PHE A 91 -8.79 -0.97 9.47
CA PHE A 91 -8.40 -1.96 10.47
C PHE A 91 -9.18 -1.90 11.80
N HIS A 92 -9.70 -0.73 12.18
CA HIS A 92 -10.23 -0.53 13.53
C HIS A 92 -11.63 0.06 13.61
N LEU A 93 -12.13 0.70 12.55
CA LEU A 93 -13.37 1.47 12.62
C LEU A 93 -14.44 1.01 11.63
N ASN A 94 -14.05 0.54 10.47
CA ASN A 94 -14.99 0.09 9.45
C ASN A 94 -15.37 -1.37 9.65
N GLU A 95 -16.58 -1.72 9.20
CA GLU A 95 -16.94 -3.11 8.94
C GLU A 95 -16.41 -3.49 7.56
N GLU A 96 -15.54 -4.50 7.52
CA GLU A 96 -14.85 -4.92 6.31
C GLU A 96 -15.05 -6.42 6.07
N MET A 97 -15.10 -6.80 4.79
CA MET A 97 -15.21 -8.20 4.38
C MET A 97 -14.00 -8.62 3.57
N ASN A 98 -13.38 -9.72 3.95
CA ASN A 98 -12.22 -10.26 3.23
C ASN A 98 -12.40 -11.75 2.96
N CYS A 99 -12.04 -12.17 1.75
CA CYS A 99 -11.97 -13.56 1.35
C CYS A 99 -10.51 -14.00 1.32
N TYR A 100 -10.22 -15.14 1.97
CA TYR A 100 -8.89 -15.76 1.98
C TYR A 100 -8.92 -17.00 1.09
N ILE A 101 -8.05 -17.03 0.09
CA ILE A 101 -7.96 -18.08 -0.92
C ILE A 101 -6.58 -18.72 -0.81
N GLN A 102 -6.54 -20.04 -0.64
CA GLN A 102 -5.31 -20.83 -0.62
C GLN A 102 -5.21 -21.81 -1.80
N ASP A 103 -6.20 -21.82 -2.68
CA ASP A 103 -6.21 -22.65 -3.87
C ASP A 103 -5.16 -22.15 -4.88
N PRO A 104 -4.16 -22.99 -5.25
CA PRO A 104 -3.10 -22.63 -6.19
C PRO A 104 -3.62 -22.27 -7.58
N ILE A 105 -4.73 -22.85 -8.02
CA ILE A 105 -5.32 -22.59 -9.34
C ILE A 105 -5.80 -21.14 -9.41
N TYR A 106 -6.55 -20.68 -8.41
CA TYR A 106 -7.02 -19.29 -8.36
C TYR A 106 -5.87 -18.30 -8.20
N ILE A 107 -4.90 -18.61 -7.34
CA ILE A 107 -3.72 -17.77 -7.14
C ILE A 107 -2.92 -17.63 -8.45
N SER A 108 -2.77 -18.72 -9.22
CA SER A 108 -2.06 -18.68 -10.50
C SER A 108 -2.75 -17.80 -11.55
N LYS A 109 -4.08 -17.66 -11.49
CA LYS A 109 -4.86 -16.80 -12.39
C LYS A 109 -4.78 -15.31 -11.99
N ILE A 110 -4.75 -15.02 -10.70
CA ILE A 110 -4.70 -13.63 -10.20
C ILE A 110 -3.29 -13.05 -10.21
N LYS A 111 -2.28 -13.88 -10.00
CA LYS A 111 -0.88 -13.40 -9.98
C LYS A 111 -0.46 -12.62 -11.23
N PRO A 112 -0.76 -13.05 -12.48
CA PRO A 112 -0.44 -12.27 -13.67
C PRO A 112 -1.08 -10.88 -13.67
N VAL A 113 -2.31 -10.73 -13.17
CA VAL A 113 -2.98 -9.43 -13.05
C VAL A 113 -2.21 -8.51 -12.10
N ILE A 114 -1.79 -9.03 -10.94
CA ILE A 114 -0.97 -8.26 -9.97
C ILE A 114 0.40 -7.88 -10.59
N ASP A 115 1.00 -8.78 -11.36
CA ASP A 115 2.28 -8.53 -12.03
C ASP A 115 2.13 -7.44 -13.12
N GLU A 116 1.02 -7.44 -13.86
CA GLU A 116 0.69 -6.40 -14.84
C GLU A 116 0.49 -5.04 -14.16
N ASP A 117 -0.24 -4.99 -13.05
CA ASP A 117 -0.39 -3.76 -12.25
C ASP A 117 0.95 -3.23 -11.77
N LEU A 118 1.87 -4.11 -11.34
CA LEU A 118 3.23 -3.73 -10.97
C LEU A 118 4.03 -3.18 -12.15
N GLN A 119 3.92 -3.79 -13.34
CA GLN A 119 4.57 -3.32 -14.57
C GLN A 119 4.02 -1.94 -14.99
N ASN A 120 2.74 -1.71 -14.79
CA ASN A 120 2.07 -0.43 -15.04
C ASN A 120 2.30 0.62 -13.94
N SER A 121 3.24 0.35 -13.03
CA SER A 121 3.54 1.21 -11.89
C SER A 121 4.94 1.80 -11.95
N LYS A 122 5.15 2.93 -11.29
CA LYS A 122 6.45 3.53 -11.07
C LYS A 122 6.97 3.15 -9.68
N ARG A 123 8.19 2.60 -9.62
CA ARG A 123 8.85 2.42 -8.32
C ARG A 123 9.11 3.78 -7.70
N VAL A 124 8.66 3.95 -6.47
CA VAL A 124 8.86 5.19 -5.70
C VAL A 124 10.24 5.15 -5.04
N THR A 125 10.96 6.25 -5.16
CA THR A 125 12.29 6.43 -4.56
C THR A 125 12.25 7.44 -3.41
N SER A 126 13.29 7.45 -2.59
CA SER A 126 13.44 8.47 -1.55
C SER A 126 13.48 9.89 -2.13
N SER A 127 14.00 10.07 -3.34
CA SER A 127 14.00 11.35 -4.03
C SER A 127 12.57 11.83 -4.34
N ASP A 128 11.71 10.91 -4.84
CA ASP A 128 10.32 11.26 -5.19
C ASP A 128 9.52 11.79 -3.98
N VAL A 129 9.79 11.29 -2.77
CA VAL A 129 9.05 11.69 -1.55
C VAL A 129 9.74 12.75 -0.70
N ASN A 130 11.01 13.04 -0.92
CA ASN A 130 11.75 14.07 -0.20
C ASN A 130 11.78 15.41 -0.96
N GLN A 131 11.70 15.37 -2.29
CA GLN A 131 11.69 16.55 -3.17
C GLN A 131 10.27 17.06 -3.46
N LEU A 132 9.35 16.90 -2.51
CA LEU A 132 7.99 17.42 -2.63
C LEU A 132 8.00 18.95 -2.77
N SER A 133 7.14 19.46 -3.62
CA SER A 133 6.90 20.89 -3.76
C SER A 133 6.38 21.50 -2.44
N ILE A 134 6.52 22.82 -2.29
CA ILE A 134 6.00 23.53 -1.10
C ILE A 134 4.50 23.26 -0.92
N LYS A 135 3.73 23.21 -2.01
CA LYS A 135 2.29 22.91 -1.98
C LYS A 135 2.03 21.50 -1.42
N GLU A 136 2.78 20.49 -1.86
CA GLU A 136 2.63 19.11 -1.38
C GLU A 136 3.04 18.97 0.09
N LYS A 137 4.09 19.66 0.53
CA LYS A 137 4.48 19.71 1.96
C LYS A 137 3.42 20.37 2.84
N MET A 138 2.77 21.43 2.33
CA MET A 138 1.66 22.06 3.05
C MET A 138 0.46 21.12 3.15
N LYS A 139 0.08 20.46 2.04
CA LYS A 139 -0.99 19.46 2.03
C LYS A 139 -0.70 18.29 2.96
N GLU A 140 0.55 17.79 3.02
CA GLU A 140 0.95 16.75 3.97
C GLU A 140 0.74 17.17 5.42
N LYS A 141 1.08 18.44 5.77
CA LYS A 141 0.83 18.97 7.11
C LYS A 141 -0.66 19.04 7.45
N VAL A 142 -1.47 19.49 6.48
CA VAL A 142 -2.94 19.54 6.65
C VAL A 142 -3.51 18.13 6.78
N ALA A 143 -3.10 17.21 5.92
CA ALA A 143 -3.56 15.82 5.97
C ALA A 143 -3.34 15.18 7.34
N LYS A 144 -2.21 15.45 8.00
CA LYS A 144 -1.91 14.94 9.36
C LYS A 144 -2.88 15.43 10.45
N ILE A 145 -3.58 16.53 10.23
CA ILE A 145 -4.56 17.06 11.20
C ILE A 145 -5.87 16.26 11.12
N PHE A 146 -6.20 15.77 9.93
CA PHE A 146 -7.45 15.02 9.68
C PHE A 146 -7.27 13.50 9.77
N GLU A 147 -6.07 13.05 10.02
CA GLU A 147 -5.74 11.67 10.33
C GLU A 147 -6.08 11.31 11.79
#